data_8e44170f36cb04cc7375617d7129ce94
#
_entry.id   8e44170f36cb04cc7375617d7129ce94
#
_cell.length_a   1.000
_cell.length_b   1.000
_cell.length_c   1.000
_cell.angle_alpha   90.00
_cell.angle_beta   90.00
_cell.angle_gamma   90.00
#
_symmetry.space_group_name_H-M   'P 1'
#
loop_
_entity.id
_entity.type
_entity.pdbx_description
1 polymer ?
#
loop_
_entity_poly.entity_id
_entity_poly.type
_entity_poly.pdbx_seq_one_letter_code
_entity_poly.pdbx_strand_id
1 'polypeptide(L)'
;MRCDLLQSRAASLRIDGLMVNEPGMTSSVVLRAVELGRRVGEMVLVQDVSFELQRAEILAVVGPSGSGKSSLLRLLNRLDEPTDGTVYVGDVDYREILPRELRRKVGMVTQRAFLFPGTVVENVRFGPAARGEALASERLEDLLREVGLTGYAERDISNLSGGEAQRVSLARAMANDPVVLLLDEPTSALDETSKLTVESLIHSVVRKSQLTCVIVTHDTQQARRFADRVLMLDHGRVTRTGAVEEVLGA
;
A
#
# COMPACT_ATOMS: atom_id res chain seq x y z
N MET A 1 -61.36 -5.08 8.21
CA MET A 1 -60.58 -3.85 8.19
C MET A 1 -59.13 -4.30 8.19
N ARG A 2 -58.60 -4.40 7.01
CA ARG A 2 -57.58 -3.56 6.35
C ARG A 2 -56.39 -3.23 7.29
N CYS A 3 -55.24 -3.86 7.08
CA CYS A 3 -54.12 -3.17 6.44
C CYS A 3 -53.14 -4.20 5.88
N ASP A 4 -53.11 -4.21 4.55
CA ASP A 4 -52.16 -4.81 3.63
C ASP A 4 -50.87 -3.99 3.55
N LEU A 5 -49.85 -4.66 2.99
CA LEU A 5 -48.75 -4.12 2.20
C LEU A 5 -47.51 -3.58 2.97
N LEU A 6 -46.45 -4.37 2.91
CA LEU A 6 -45.27 -4.00 2.12
C LEU A 6 -44.27 -5.18 2.04
N GLN A 7 -44.59 -6.13 1.13
CA GLN A 7 -43.54 -6.93 0.51
C GLN A 7 -42.97 -6.09 -0.66
N SER A 8 -41.72 -5.73 -0.60
CA SER A 8 -40.98 -5.15 -1.71
C SER A 8 -39.64 -5.89 -1.90
N ARG A 9 -39.72 -6.86 -2.80
CA ARG A 9 -38.77 -7.16 -3.89
C ARG A 9 -37.29 -6.85 -3.63
N ALA A 10 -36.53 -7.86 -3.25
CA ALA A 10 -35.15 -8.00 -3.62
C ALA A 10 -35.11 -8.54 -5.07
N ALA A 11 -34.82 -7.69 -6.01
CA ALA A 11 -34.53 -8.07 -7.38
C ALA A 11 -33.06 -8.44 -7.49
N SER A 12 -32.81 -9.72 -7.69
CA SER A 12 -31.54 -10.25 -8.17
C SER A 12 -31.30 -9.73 -9.59
N LEU A 13 -30.26 -8.95 -9.77
CA LEU A 13 -29.68 -8.62 -11.08
C LEU A 13 -28.23 -9.12 -11.11
N ARG A 14 -28.05 -10.26 -11.78
CA ARG A 14 -26.76 -10.66 -12.32
C ARG A 14 -26.45 -9.72 -13.48
N ILE A 15 -25.35 -9.01 -13.41
CA ILE A 15 -24.70 -8.40 -14.56
C ILE A 15 -23.20 -8.70 -14.44
N ASP A 16 -22.68 -9.32 -15.51
CA ASP A 16 -21.28 -9.68 -15.69
C ASP A 16 -20.39 -8.44 -15.61
N GLY A 17 -19.27 -8.59 -14.88
CA GLY A 17 -18.04 -7.83 -15.13
C GLY A 17 -17.96 -6.41 -14.61
N LEU A 18 -18.51 -6.06 -13.44
CA LEU A 18 -18.18 -4.78 -12.78
C LEU A 18 -17.86 -4.99 -11.31
N MET A 19 -16.73 -4.40 -10.92
CA MET A 19 -16.28 -4.31 -9.53
C MET A 19 -17.42 -3.86 -8.64
N VAL A 20 -17.68 -4.63 -7.57
CA VAL A 20 -18.63 -4.27 -6.53
C VAL A 20 -18.09 -3.04 -5.81
N ASN A 21 -18.67 -1.87 -6.10
CA ASN A 21 -18.48 -0.69 -5.26
C ASN A 21 -19.05 -1.01 -3.88
N GLU A 22 -18.20 -1.08 -2.85
CA GLU A 22 -18.69 -1.05 -1.48
C GLU A 22 -19.50 0.25 -1.28
N PRO A 23 -20.72 0.20 -0.73
CA PRO A 23 -21.51 1.39 -0.45
C PRO A 23 -20.89 2.13 0.72
N GLY A 24 -20.25 3.30 0.47
CA GLY A 24 -19.75 4.16 1.54
C GLY A 24 -18.66 5.16 1.17
N MET A 25 -17.97 5.02 0.05
CA MET A 25 -16.93 6.00 -0.32
C MET A 25 -17.41 6.97 -1.38
N THR A 26 -18.09 8.03 -0.98
CA THR A 26 -18.42 9.19 -1.83
C THR A 26 -17.25 10.17 -1.97
N SER A 27 -16.22 10.06 -1.11
CA SER A 27 -15.00 10.88 -1.14
C SER A 27 -13.98 10.30 -2.10
N SER A 28 -13.35 11.16 -2.91
CA SER A 28 -12.16 10.80 -3.71
C SER A 28 -10.93 10.54 -2.83
N VAL A 29 -10.94 11.02 -1.58
CA VAL A 29 -9.88 10.82 -0.58
C VAL A 29 -9.97 9.42 0.01
N VAL A 30 -8.90 8.65 -0.13
CA VAL A 30 -8.83 7.25 0.34
C VAL A 30 -8.14 7.13 1.68
N LEU A 31 -7.17 8.01 1.94
CA LEU A 31 -6.43 8.09 3.20
C LEU A 31 -6.12 9.55 3.51
N ARG A 32 -6.29 9.93 4.77
CA ARG A 32 -5.97 11.26 5.27
C ARG A 32 -5.22 11.16 6.59
N ALA A 33 -4.03 11.74 6.62
CA ALA A 33 -3.24 11.94 7.83
C ALA A 33 -3.52 13.34 8.37
N VAL A 34 -3.73 13.45 9.68
CA VAL A 34 -4.04 14.73 10.35
C VAL A 34 -3.12 14.90 11.55
N GLU A 35 -2.24 15.90 11.47
CA GLU A 35 -1.32 16.32 12.56
C GLU A 35 -0.53 15.15 13.16
N LEU A 36 -0.12 14.18 12.31
CA LEU A 36 0.59 12.99 12.77
C LEU A 36 1.91 13.35 13.42
N GLY A 37 2.08 12.87 14.65
CA GLY A 37 3.31 12.95 15.41
C GLY A 37 3.73 11.61 15.99
N ARG A 38 5.05 11.41 16.10
CA ARG A 38 5.66 10.24 16.76
C ARG A 38 6.91 10.64 17.50
N ARG A 39 6.89 10.42 18.81
CA ARG A 39 8.05 10.59 19.71
C ARG A 39 8.40 9.26 20.35
N VAL A 40 9.69 9.03 20.56
CA VAL A 40 10.21 7.88 21.31
C VAL A 40 11.23 8.43 22.30
N GLY A 41 10.86 8.52 23.57
CA GLY A 41 11.61 9.28 24.54
C GLY A 41 11.69 10.76 24.15
N GLU A 42 12.88 11.31 24.05
CA GLU A 42 13.13 12.70 23.61
C GLU A 42 13.25 12.83 22.08
N MET A 43 13.36 11.71 21.37
CA MET A 43 13.53 11.71 19.92
C MET A 43 12.20 11.94 19.21
N VAL A 44 12.13 12.96 18.37
CA VAL A 44 11.00 13.24 17.48
C VAL A 44 11.27 12.58 16.13
N LEU A 45 10.44 11.60 15.77
CA LEU A 45 10.55 10.87 14.50
C LEU A 45 9.66 11.46 13.41
N VAL A 46 8.45 11.91 13.79
CA VAL A 46 7.47 12.56 12.92
C VAL A 46 6.80 13.66 13.73
N GLN A 47 6.56 14.80 13.10
CA GLN A 47 5.96 15.95 13.78
C GLN A 47 5.04 16.73 12.85
N ASP A 48 3.77 16.84 13.24
CA ASP A 48 2.74 17.67 12.60
C ASP A 48 2.61 17.41 11.09
N VAL A 49 2.55 16.13 10.71
CA VAL A 49 2.42 15.73 9.31
C VAL A 49 0.95 15.56 8.94
N SER A 50 0.49 16.39 7.99
CA SER A 50 -0.86 16.33 7.46
C SER A 50 -0.84 16.23 5.94
N PHE A 51 -1.60 15.30 5.38
CA PHE A 51 -1.82 15.17 3.93
C PHE A 51 -3.06 14.31 3.64
N GLU A 52 -3.56 14.44 2.41
CA GLU A 52 -4.61 13.58 1.86
C GLU A 52 -4.06 12.81 0.66
N LEU A 53 -4.61 11.64 0.43
CA LEU A 53 -4.25 10.76 -0.67
C LEU A 53 -5.51 10.43 -1.47
N GLN A 54 -5.51 10.79 -2.75
CA GLN A 54 -6.64 10.59 -3.64
C GLN A 54 -6.63 9.16 -4.21
N ARG A 55 -7.80 8.69 -4.67
CA ARG A 55 -7.91 7.39 -5.35
C ARG A 55 -6.99 7.34 -6.57
N ALA A 56 -6.27 6.23 -6.73
CA ALA A 56 -5.33 5.98 -7.82
C ALA A 56 -4.13 6.96 -7.87
N GLU A 57 -3.95 7.79 -6.85
CA GLU A 57 -2.80 8.69 -6.71
C GLU A 57 -1.58 7.92 -6.21
N ILE A 58 -0.41 8.27 -6.74
CA ILE A 58 0.90 7.86 -6.23
C ILE A 58 1.57 9.07 -5.58
N LEU A 59 1.69 9.03 -4.26
CA LEU A 59 2.42 10.02 -3.47
C LEU A 59 3.83 9.53 -3.17
N ALA A 60 4.87 10.26 -3.60
CA ALA A 60 6.22 9.99 -3.15
C ALA A 60 6.55 10.79 -1.88
N VAL A 61 7.04 10.11 -0.85
CA VAL A 61 7.64 10.75 0.33
C VAL A 61 9.15 10.69 0.16
N VAL A 62 9.76 11.86 -0.04
CA VAL A 62 11.20 11.99 -0.26
C VAL A 62 11.88 12.74 0.88
N GLY A 63 13.17 12.53 1.06
CA GLY A 63 13.97 13.20 2.08
C GLY A 63 15.24 12.43 2.41
N PRO A 64 16.17 13.04 3.16
CA PRO A 64 17.43 12.40 3.52
C PRO A 64 17.22 11.16 4.40
N SER A 65 18.25 10.34 4.54
CA SER A 65 18.23 9.21 5.47
C SER A 65 18.00 9.73 6.89
N GLY A 66 17.15 9.03 7.65
CA GLY A 66 16.80 9.44 9.01
C GLY A 66 15.76 10.58 9.11
N SER A 67 15.19 11.07 8.01
CA SER A 67 14.18 12.15 8.06
C SER A 67 12.80 11.72 8.60
N GLY A 68 12.59 10.45 8.93
CA GLY A 68 11.32 9.95 9.49
C GLY A 68 10.39 9.27 8.48
N LYS A 69 10.80 9.06 7.22
CA LYS A 69 9.97 8.48 6.15
C LYS A 69 9.37 7.12 6.49
N SER A 70 10.20 6.16 6.88
CA SER A 70 9.73 4.81 7.27
C SER A 70 8.87 4.87 8.54
N SER A 71 9.18 5.78 9.47
CA SER A 71 8.34 6.00 10.66
C SER A 71 6.97 6.52 10.26
N LEU A 72 6.88 7.46 9.32
CA LEU A 72 5.61 7.93 8.77
C LEU A 72 4.80 6.78 8.15
N LEU A 73 5.41 5.94 7.29
CA LEU A 73 4.70 4.79 6.72
C LEU A 73 4.14 3.85 7.79
N ARG A 74 4.94 3.57 8.83
CA ARG A 74 4.53 2.68 9.94
C ARG A 74 3.36 3.23 10.75
N LEU A 75 3.21 4.56 10.81
CA LEU A 75 2.04 5.20 11.41
C LEU A 75 0.79 5.01 10.54
N LEU A 76 0.92 5.06 9.19
CA LEU A 76 -0.23 4.99 8.30
C LEU A 76 -0.98 3.65 8.37
N ASN A 77 -0.33 2.55 8.74
CA ASN A 77 -0.95 1.23 8.89
C ASN A 77 -0.92 0.67 10.33
N ARG A 78 -0.68 1.53 11.32
CA ARG A 78 -0.62 1.17 12.75
C ARG A 78 0.35 0.04 13.06
N LEU A 79 1.51 -0.01 12.40
CA LEU A 79 2.66 -0.78 12.89
C LEU A 79 3.31 -0.06 14.07
N ASP A 80 3.23 1.27 14.09
CA ASP A 80 3.53 2.12 15.23
C ASP A 80 2.32 2.98 15.57
N GLU A 81 2.10 3.27 16.85
CA GLU A 81 1.05 4.17 17.29
C GLU A 81 1.56 5.62 17.30
N PRO A 82 0.79 6.59 16.79
CA PRO A 82 1.15 7.99 16.88
C PRO A 82 1.08 8.48 18.33
N THR A 83 1.92 9.45 18.67
CA THR A 83 1.80 10.20 19.93
C THR A 83 0.79 11.34 19.79
N ASP A 84 0.63 11.86 18.58
CA ASP A 84 -0.27 12.96 18.26
C ASP A 84 -0.94 12.72 16.90
N GLY A 85 -2.13 13.27 16.71
CA GLY A 85 -2.86 13.16 15.45
C GLY A 85 -3.52 11.81 15.20
N THR A 86 -4.03 11.62 13.99
CA THR A 86 -4.68 10.37 13.56
C THR A 86 -4.64 10.18 12.03
N VAL A 87 -5.04 9.00 11.59
CA VAL A 87 -5.24 8.66 10.17
C VAL A 87 -6.69 8.25 9.95
N TYR A 88 -7.27 8.70 8.86
CA TYR A 88 -8.56 8.24 8.37
C TYR A 88 -8.37 7.38 7.13
N VAL A 89 -9.06 6.26 7.06
CA VAL A 89 -9.16 5.42 5.85
C VAL A 89 -10.58 5.56 5.32
N GLY A 90 -10.72 6.29 4.20
CA GLY A 90 -11.98 6.88 3.84
C GLY A 90 -12.41 7.89 4.92
N ASP A 91 -13.63 7.74 5.43
CA ASP A 91 -14.18 8.61 6.48
C ASP A 91 -14.06 8.02 7.89
N VAL A 92 -13.39 6.87 8.06
CA VAL A 92 -13.29 6.16 9.35
C VAL A 92 -11.92 6.41 9.99
N ASP A 93 -11.92 6.84 11.25
CA ASP A 93 -10.69 6.92 12.06
C ASP A 93 -10.11 5.49 12.19
N TYR A 94 -8.85 5.32 11.79
CA TYR A 94 -8.23 4.00 11.75
C TYR A 94 -8.11 3.34 13.14
N ARG A 95 -8.26 4.10 14.24
CA ARG A 95 -8.32 3.57 15.61
C ARG A 95 -9.58 2.77 15.88
N GLU A 96 -10.65 3.02 15.12
CA GLU A 96 -11.90 2.27 15.17
C GLU A 96 -11.84 0.98 14.34
N ILE A 97 -10.82 0.84 13.49
CA ILE A 97 -10.61 -0.35 12.66
C ILE A 97 -9.71 -1.33 13.40
N LEU A 98 -10.08 -2.60 13.45
CA LEU A 98 -9.20 -3.65 14.00
C LEU A 98 -7.85 -3.65 13.26
N PRO A 99 -6.70 -3.72 13.96
CA PRO A 99 -5.38 -3.62 13.33
C PRO A 99 -5.14 -4.59 12.17
N ARG A 100 -5.68 -5.80 12.23
CA ARG A 100 -5.57 -6.78 11.14
C ARG A 100 -6.37 -6.36 9.91
N GLU A 101 -7.56 -5.79 10.08
CA GLU A 101 -8.40 -5.30 8.99
C GLU A 101 -7.81 -4.02 8.38
N LEU A 102 -7.25 -3.15 9.22
CA LEU A 102 -6.52 -1.98 8.75
C LEU A 102 -5.35 -2.38 7.86
N ARG A 103 -4.50 -3.33 8.30
CA ARG A 103 -3.33 -3.77 7.53
C ARG A 103 -3.69 -4.58 6.29
N ARG A 104 -4.91 -5.09 6.19
CA ARG A 104 -5.46 -5.61 4.95
C ARG A 104 -5.73 -4.46 3.96
N LYS A 105 -6.44 -3.40 4.42
CA LYS A 105 -6.79 -2.24 3.60
C LYS A 105 -5.57 -1.39 3.24
N VAL A 106 -4.63 -1.25 4.16
CA VAL A 106 -3.39 -0.47 4.00
C VAL A 106 -2.21 -1.45 4.04
N GLY A 107 -1.96 -2.08 2.90
CA GLY A 107 -0.88 -3.05 2.71
C GLY A 107 0.49 -2.39 2.71
N MET A 108 1.53 -3.13 3.08
CA MET A 108 2.90 -2.61 3.11
C MET A 108 3.90 -3.59 2.51
N VAL A 109 4.79 -3.07 1.67
CA VAL A 109 6.00 -3.74 1.20
C VAL A 109 7.20 -3.03 1.80
N THR A 110 8.01 -3.76 2.54
CA THR A 110 9.17 -3.23 3.25
C THR A 110 10.42 -3.21 2.38
N GLN A 111 11.42 -2.44 2.78
CA GLN A 111 12.70 -2.28 2.09
C GLN A 111 13.39 -3.63 1.80
N ARG A 112 13.40 -4.54 2.76
CA ARG A 112 13.85 -5.93 2.58
C ARG A 112 12.63 -6.83 2.59
N ALA A 113 12.51 -7.68 1.56
CA ALA A 113 11.46 -8.67 1.54
C ALA A 113 11.59 -9.60 2.75
N PHE A 114 10.58 -9.63 3.58
CA PHE A 114 10.46 -10.64 4.64
C PHE A 114 9.44 -11.68 4.18
N LEU A 115 9.93 -12.86 3.86
CA LEU A 115 9.10 -14.00 3.45
C LEU A 115 9.10 -15.07 4.55
N PHE A 116 7.98 -15.75 4.72
CA PHE A 116 7.87 -16.88 5.62
C PHE A 116 8.50 -18.12 4.99
N PRO A 117 9.19 -18.99 5.76
CA PRO A 117 9.72 -20.25 5.24
C PRO A 117 8.65 -21.03 4.47
N GLY A 118 9.06 -21.67 3.36
CA GLY A 118 8.18 -22.45 2.49
C GLY A 118 8.21 -21.95 1.05
N THR A 119 7.11 -22.13 0.33
CA THR A 119 7.00 -21.83 -1.09
C THR A 119 6.47 -20.42 -1.38
N VAL A 120 6.58 -20.00 -2.62
CA VAL A 120 6.00 -18.74 -3.13
C VAL A 120 4.48 -18.74 -2.94
N VAL A 121 3.79 -19.84 -3.28
CA VAL A 121 2.33 -19.93 -3.15
C VAL A 121 1.88 -19.80 -1.70
N GLU A 122 2.59 -20.42 -0.76
CA GLU A 122 2.29 -20.30 0.68
C GLU A 122 2.43 -18.86 1.15
N ASN A 123 3.46 -18.14 0.70
CA ASN A 123 3.65 -16.73 1.01
C ASN A 123 2.53 -15.86 0.45
N VAL A 124 2.15 -16.03 -0.81
CA VAL A 124 1.08 -15.22 -1.44
C VAL A 124 -0.27 -15.50 -0.78
N ARG A 125 -0.57 -16.76 -0.46
CA ARG A 125 -1.82 -17.17 0.20
C ARG A 125 -1.89 -16.83 1.70
N PHE A 126 -0.78 -16.44 2.31
CA PHE A 126 -0.69 -16.24 3.76
C PHE A 126 -1.77 -15.30 4.32
N GLY A 127 -1.97 -14.14 3.70
CA GLY A 127 -2.96 -13.16 4.18
C GLY A 127 -4.41 -13.66 4.09
N PRO A 128 -4.89 -14.11 2.92
CA PRO A 128 -6.20 -14.75 2.78
C PRO A 128 -6.38 -15.95 3.73
N ALA A 129 -5.41 -16.87 3.79
CA ALA A 129 -5.46 -18.04 4.66
C ALA A 129 -5.58 -17.70 6.15
N ALA A 130 -4.89 -16.65 6.61
CA ALA A 130 -4.98 -16.17 8.00
C ALA A 130 -6.38 -15.65 8.37
N ARG A 131 -7.25 -15.39 7.40
CA ARG A 131 -8.65 -15.00 7.57
C ARG A 131 -9.63 -16.16 7.32
N GLY A 132 -9.12 -17.34 7.00
CA GLY A 132 -9.94 -18.48 6.60
C GLY A 132 -10.50 -18.37 5.16
N GLU A 133 -9.94 -17.49 4.35
CA GLU A 133 -10.32 -17.28 2.95
C GLU A 133 -9.40 -18.08 2.02
N ALA A 134 -9.96 -18.67 0.97
CA ALA A 134 -9.19 -19.34 -0.05
C ALA A 134 -8.89 -18.36 -1.19
N LEU A 135 -7.60 -18.14 -1.50
CA LEU A 135 -7.21 -17.46 -2.73
C LEU A 135 -7.38 -18.43 -3.91
N ALA A 136 -8.28 -18.09 -4.84
CA ALA A 136 -8.51 -18.88 -6.05
C ALA A 136 -7.22 -19.08 -6.85
N SER A 137 -7.05 -20.25 -7.46
CA SER A 137 -5.82 -20.58 -8.22
C SER A 137 -5.62 -19.63 -9.40
N GLU A 138 -6.69 -19.25 -10.10
CA GLU A 138 -6.62 -18.25 -11.18
C GLU A 138 -6.10 -16.89 -10.67
N ARG A 139 -6.61 -16.41 -9.53
CA ARG A 139 -6.15 -15.14 -8.94
C ARG A 139 -4.68 -15.21 -8.51
N LEU A 140 -4.25 -16.35 -7.96
CA LEU A 140 -2.84 -16.59 -7.64
C LEU A 140 -1.95 -16.51 -8.89
N GLU A 141 -2.34 -17.19 -9.97
CA GLU A 141 -1.61 -17.18 -11.23
C GLU A 141 -1.54 -15.78 -11.86
N ASP A 142 -2.66 -15.03 -11.78
CA ASP A 142 -2.70 -13.64 -12.23
C ASP A 142 -1.74 -12.77 -11.44
N LEU A 143 -1.75 -12.84 -10.11
CA LEU A 143 -0.82 -12.11 -9.26
C LEU A 143 0.63 -12.44 -9.58
N LEU A 144 0.96 -13.72 -9.73
CA LEU A 144 2.32 -14.14 -10.08
C LEU A 144 2.72 -13.65 -11.49
N ARG A 145 1.80 -13.65 -12.43
CA ARG A 145 2.02 -13.10 -13.77
C ARG A 145 2.23 -11.59 -13.74
N GLU A 146 1.41 -10.86 -12.98
CA GLU A 146 1.52 -9.41 -12.81
C GLU A 146 2.89 -9.00 -12.26
N VAL A 147 3.44 -9.78 -11.33
CA VAL A 147 4.77 -9.52 -10.77
C VAL A 147 5.91 -10.24 -11.52
N GLY A 148 5.65 -10.82 -12.72
CA GLY A 148 6.65 -11.48 -13.55
C GLY A 148 7.26 -12.72 -12.93
N LEU A 149 6.47 -13.51 -12.19
CA LEU A 149 6.85 -14.75 -11.53
C LEU A 149 6.00 -15.95 -11.98
N THR A 150 5.56 -15.96 -13.25
CA THR A 150 4.82 -17.09 -13.82
C THR A 150 5.60 -18.39 -13.64
N GLY A 151 4.95 -19.43 -13.11
CA GLY A 151 5.55 -20.74 -12.88
C GLY A 151 6.41 -20.84 -11.61
N TYR A 152 6.41 -19.82 -10.74
CA TYR A 152 7.20 -19.83 -9.51
C TYR A 152 6.43 -20.36 -8.29
N ALA A 153 5.15 -20.68 -8.41
CA ALA A 153 4.28 -21.02 -7.28
C ALA A 153 4.91 -22.02 -6.29
N GLU A 154 5.48 -23.12 -6.79
CA GLU A 154 6.05 -24.19 -5.98
C GLU A 154 7.54 -23.98 -5.65
N ARG A 155 8.15 -22.87 -6.07
CA ARG A 155 9.55 -22.59 -5.69
C ARG A 155 9.68 -22.29 -4.21
N ASP A 156 10.71 -22.88 -3.60
CA ASP A 156 11.12 -22.52 -2.25
C ASP A 156 11.72 -21.11 -2.23
N ILE A 157 11.33 -20.30 -1.23
CA ILE A 157 11.77 -18.90 -1.10
C ILE A 157 13.27 -18.75 -0.88
N SER A 158 13.93 -19.78 -0.35
CA SER A 158 15.39 -19.79 -0.15
C SER A 158 16.19 -19.76 -1.44
N ASN A 159 15.55 -20.12 -2.57
CA ASN A 159 16.15 -20.14 -3.90
C ASN A 159 15.87 -18.86 -4.72
N LEU A 160 15.28 -17.84 -4.11
CA LEU A 160 14.94 -16.60 -4.77
C LEU A 160 16.06 -15.57 -4.66
N SER A 161 16.32 -14.86 -5.75
CA SER A 161 17.10 -13.62 -5.70
C SER A 161 16.38 -12.54 -4.89
N GLY A 162 17.11 -11.49 -4.46
CA GLY A 162 16.52 -10.37 -3.74
C GLY A 162 15.37 -9.70 -4.51
N GLY A 163 15.53 -9.53 -5.83
CA GLY A 163 14.49 -8.96 -6.68
C GLY A 163 13.26 -9.87 -6.83
N GLU A 164 13.45 -11.19 -6.91
CA GLU A 164 12.35 -12.16 -6.92
C GLU A 164 11.61 -12.17 -5.58
N ALA A 165 12.34 -12.17 -4.48
CA ALA A 165 11.74 -12.09 -3.13
C ALA A 165 10.92 -10.80 -2.95
N GLN A 166 11.40 -9.66 -3.46
CA GLN A 166 10.66 -8.40 -3.42
C GLN A 166 9.37 -8.47 -4.24
N ARG A 167 9.40 -9.11 -5.41
CA ARG A 167 8.21 -9.33 -6.24
C ARG A 167 7.19 -10.29 -5.57
N VAL A 168 7.66 -11.32 -4.87
CA VAL A 168 6.78 -12.17 -4.04
C VAL A 168 6.14 -11.37 -2.91
N SER A 169 6.91 -10.49 -2.25
CA SER A 169 6.38 -9.59 -1.20
C SER A 169 5.29 -8.66 -1.74
N LEU A 170 5.47 -8.14 -2.96
CA LEU A 170 4.44 -7.34 -3.65
C LEU A 170 3.19 -8.17 -3.95
N ALA A 171 3.32 -9.36 -4.56
CA ALA A 171 2.20 -10.25 -4.84
C ALA A 171 1.42 -10.62 -3.57
N ARG A 172 2.13 -10.90 -2.46
CA ARG A 172 1.53 -11.17 -1.15
C ARG A 172 0.73 -9.98 -0.61
N ALA A 173 1.24 -8.76 -0.76
CA ALA A 173 0.50 -7.56 -0.37
C ALA A 173 -0.76 -7.39 -1.21
N MET A 174 -0.66 -7.59 -2.53
CA MET A 174 -1.78 -7.48 -3.47
C MET A 174 -2.85 -8.57 -3.30
N ALA A 175 -2.47 -9.75 -2.81
CA ALA A 175 -3.42 -10.84 -2.52
C ALA A 175 -4.46 -10.49 -1.43
N ASN A 176 -4.28 -9.38 -0.73
CA ASN A 176 -5.23 -8.86 0.25
C ASN A 176 -6.18 -7.80 -0.33
N ASP A 177 -6.09 -7.49 -1.62
CA ASP A 177 -6.83 -6.43 -2.30
C ASP A 177 -6.81 -5.10 -1.51
N PRO A 178 -5.61 -4.53 -1.27
CA PRO A 178 -5.47 -3.33 -0.46
C PRO A 178 -6.08 -2.10 -1.17
N VAL A 179 -6.64 -1.19 -0.38
CA VAL A 179 -7.11 0.13 -0.86
C VAL A 179 -5.92 1.08 -1.06
N VAL A 180 -4.91 0.95 -0.18
CA VAL A 180 -3.67 1.71 -0.23
C VAL A 180 -2.48 0.76 -0.11
N LEU A 181 -1.47 0.94 -0.95
CA LEU A 181 -0.21 0.22 -0.89
C LEU A 181 0.91 1.16 -0.43
N LEU A 182 1.57 0.79 0.65
CA LEU A 182 2.74 1.48 1.19
C LEU A 182 4.02 0.76 0.73
N LEU A 183 4.95 1.49 0.13
CA LEU A 183 6.22 0.98 -0.38
C LEU A 183 7.37 1.69 0.34
N ASP A 184 8.06 0.98 1.21
CA ASP A 184 9.20 1.53 1.95
C ASP A 184 10.51 1.18 1.26
N GLU A 185 11.05 2.11 0.46
CA GLU A 185 12.29 1.95 -0.31
C GLU A 185 12.40 0.58 -1.02
N PRO A 186 11.40 0.17 -1.83
CA PRO A 186 11.20 -1.23 -2.24
C PRO A 186 12.33 -1.82 -3.10
N THR A 187 13.26 -0.98 -3.56
CA THR A 187 14.35 -1.40 -4.46
C THR A 187 15.74 -1.02 -3.96
N SER A 188 15.86 -0.35 -2.81
CA SER A 188 17.14 0.16 -2.31
C SER A 188 18.13 -0.93 -1.88
N ALA A 189 17.66 -2.15 -1.61
CA ALA A 189 18.50 -3.30 -1.26
C ALA A 189 18.90 -4.15 -2.48
N LEU A 190 18.53 -3.74 -3.70
CA LEU A 190 18.78 -4.50 -4.94
C LEU A 190 19.99 -3.93 -5.68
N ASP A 191 20.61 -4.78 -6.50
CA ASP A 191 21.59 -4.33 -7.49
C ASP A 191 20.91 -3.46 -8.58
N GLU A 192 21.69 -2.64 -9.29
CA GLU A 192 21.15 -1.64 -10.24
C GLU A 192 20.29 -2.27 -11.36
N THR A 193 20.65 -3.46 -11.85
CA THR A 193 19.88 -4.13 -12.92
C THR A 193 18.54 -4.62 -12.40
N SER A 194 18.53 -5.28 -11.26
CA SER A 194 17.33 -5.74 -10.57
C SER A 194 16.45 -4.56 -10.12
N LYS A 195 17.06 -3.45 -9.66
CA LYS A 195 16.38 -2.23 -9.25
C LYS A 195 15.47 -1.70 -10.35
N LEU A 196 16.02 -1.41 -11.54
CA LEU A 196 15.25 -0.85 -12.67
C LEU A 196 14.13 -1.79 -13.12
N THR A 197 14.38 -3.08 -13.15
CA THR A 197 13.38 -4.10 -13.51
C THR A 197 12.22 -4.11 -12.50
N VAL A 198 12.53 -4.16 -11.21
CA VAL A 198 11.51 -4.19 -10.14
C VAL A 198 10.77 -2.86 -10.07
N GLU A 199 11.44 -1.73 -10.24
CA GLU A 199 10.82 -0.41 -10.34
C GLU A 199 9.78 -0.34 -11.44
N SER A 200 10.17 -0.66 -12.68
CA SER A 200 9.26 -0.63 -13.84
C SER A 200 8.06 -1.54 -13.63
N LEU A 201 8.27 -2.70 -13.01
CA LEU A 201 7.21 -3.64 -12.70
C LEU A 201 6.26 -3.08 -11.63
N ILE A 202 6.77 -2.56 -10.50
CA ILE A 202 5.94 -1.95 -9.45
C ILE A 202 5.08 -0.83 -10.05
N HIS A 203 5.70 0.08 -10.83
CA HIS A 203 4.97 1.16 -11.48
C HIS A 203 3.86 0.64 -12.41
N SER A 204 4.17 -0.34 -13.25
CA SER A 204 3.19 -0.95 -14.15
C SER A 204 2.02 -1.58 -13.39
N VAL A 205 2.31 -2.32 -12.33
CA VAL A 205 1.29 -2.98 -11.48
C VAL A 205 0.41 -1.94 -10.81
N VAL A 206 0.99 -0.95 -10.12
CA VAL A 206 0.25 0.08 -9.40
C VAL A 206 -0.67 0.88 -10.35
N ARG A 207 -0.14 1.28 -11.52
CA ARG A 207 -0.92 2.03 -12.50
C ARG A 207 -2.03 1.21 -13.17
N LYS A 208 -1.75 -0.02 -13.58
CA LYS A 208 -2.75 -0.90 -14.22
C LYS A 208 -3.88 -1.27 -13.28
N SER A 209 -3.57 -1.54 -12.02
CA SER A 209 -4.57 -1.88 -10.99
C SER A 209 -5.22 -0.63 -10.39
N GLN A 210 -4.86 0.57 -10.83
CA GLN A 210 -5.33 1.85 -10.25
C GLN A 210 -5.21 1.88 -8.72
N LEU A 211 -4.13 1.29 -8.19
CA LEU A 211 -3.87 1.27 -6.75
C LEU A 211 -3.45 2.66 -6.28
N THR A 212 -4.00 3.06 -5.17
CA THR A 212 -3.52 4.21 -4.43
C THR A 212 -2.23 3.83 -3.70
N CYS A 213 -1.18 4.63 -3.82
CA CYS A 213 0.14 4.24 -3.35
C CYS A 213 0.88 5.37 -2.63
N VAL A 214 1.57 5.03 -1.56
CA VAL A 214 2.61 5.89 -0.97
C VAL A 214 3.95 5.19 -1.14
N ILE A 215 4.88 5.81 -1.84
CA ILE A 215 6.25 5.30 -1.98
C ILE A 215 7.24 6.18 -1.24
N VAL A 216 8.02 5.57 -0.36
CA VAL A 216 9.16 6.23 0.28
C VAL A 216 10.41 5.96 -0.53
N THR A 217 11.16 6.99 -0.82
CA THR A 217 12.45 6.88 -1.50
C THR A 217 13.38 8.05 -1.13
N HIS A 218 14.68 7.82 -1.19
CA HIS A 218 15.69 8.88 -1.19
C HIS A 218 16.16 9.23 -2.61
N ASP A 219 15.72 8.48 -3.63
CA ASP A 219 16.02 8.71 -5.03
C ASP A 219 14.97 9.62 -5.68
N THR A 220 15.32 10.89 -5.90
CA THR A 220 14.41 11.87 -6.53
C THR A 220 14.08 11.51 -7.98
N GLN A 221 14.95 10.80 -8.69
CA GLN A 221 14.66 10.31 -10.05
C GLN A 221 13.59 9.22 -10.04
N GLN A 222 13.62 8.35 -9.03
CA GLN A 222 12.54 7.38 -8.82
C GLN A 222 11.22 8.12 -8.55
N ALA A 223 11.21 9.10 -7.65
CA ALA A 223 10.02 9.88 -7.37
C ALA A 223 9.46 10.57 -8.64
N ARG A 224 10.33 11.12 -9.50
CA ARG A 224 9.93 11.73 -10.78
C ARG A 224 9.26 10.74 -11.74
N ARG A 225 9.74 9.50 -11.79
CA ARG A 225 9.20 8.46 -12.68
C ARG A 225 7.87 7.89 -12.20
N PHE A 226 7.64 7.90 -10.90
CA PHE A 226 6.53 7.17 -10.26
C PHE A 226 5.36 8.04 -9.84
N ALA A 227 5.66 9.18 -9.22
CA ALA A 227 4.69 9.92 -8.44
C ALA A 227 3.86 10.91 -9.25
N ASP A 228 2.65 11.14 -8.78
CA ASP A 228 1.81 12.27 -9.21
C ASP A 228 2.11 13.49 -8.35
N ARG A 229 2.42 13.25 -7.07
CA ARG A 229 2.71 14.30 -6.09
C ARG A 229 3.85 13.87 -5.16
N VAL A 230 4.57 14.86 -4.66
CA VAL A 230 5.70 14.67 -3.74
C VAL A 230 5.43 15.36 -2.41
N LEU A 231 5.81 14.69 -1.33
CA LEU A 231 5.91 15.23 0.02
C LEU A 231 7.37 15.13 0.45
N MET A 232 8.01 16.27 0.66
CA MET A 232 9.39 16.33 1.13
C MET A 232 9.42 16.36 2.65
N LEU A 233 10.07 15.36 3.24
CA LEU A 233 10.19 15.20 4.68
C LEU A 233 11.63 15.47 5.14
N ASP A 234 11.78 16.36 6.10
CA ASP A 234 13.07 16.63 6.74
C ASP A 234 12.89 16.77 8.25
N HIS A 235 13.75 16.12 9.02
CA HIS A 235 13.68 16.08 10.49
C HIS A 235 12.27 15.84 11.05
N GLY A 236 11.52 14.89 10.44
CA GLY A 236 10.17 14.51 10.84
C GLY A 236 9.07 15.49 10.41
N ARG A 237 9.37 16.57 9.71
CA ARG A 237 8.42 17.60 9.27
C ARG A 237 8.29 17.66 7.75
N VAL A 238 7.10 18.00 7.29
CA VAL A 238 6.89 18.32 5.87
C VAL A 238 7.46 19.70 5.58
N THR A 239 8.42 19.77 4.67
CA THR A 239 9.02 21.03 4.24
C THR A 239 8.42 21.57 2.95
N ARG A 240 8.01 20.66 2.03
CA ARG A 240 7.36 21.00 0.76
C ARG A 240 6.40 19.89 0.37
N THR A 241 5.31 20.23 -0.28
CA THR A 241 4.39 19.27 -0.90
C THR A 241 3.76 19.91 -2.13
N GLY A 242 3.53 19.12 -3.18
CA GLY A 242 2.95 19.61 -4.43
C GLY A 242 3.19 18.65 -5.59
N ALA A 243 2.94 19.08 -6.82
CA ALA A 243 3.28 18.34 -8.01
C ALA A 243 4.78 18.05 -8.07
N VAL A 244 5.17 17.00 -8.79
CA VAL A 244 6.58 16.53 -8.86
C VAL A 244 7.51 17.67 -9.30
N GLU A 245 7.15 18.39 -10.37
CA GLU A 245 7.93 19.49 -10.93
C GLU A 245 8.05 20.68 -9.98
N GLU A 246 7.01 20.96 -9.20
CA GLU A 246 7.00 22.06 -8.23
C GLU A 246 7.93 21.81 -7.04
N VAL A 247 7.98 20.55 -6.58
CA VAL A 247 8.74 20.18 -5.39
C VAL A 247 10.19 19.84 -5.70
N LEU A 248 10.42 19.09 -6.78
CA LEU A 248 11.76 18.59 -7.13
C LEU A 248 12.49 19.48 -8.16
N GLY A 249 11.81 20.50 -8.69
CA GLY A 249 12.33 21.36 -9.78
C GLY A 249 12.26 20.66 -11.14
N ALA A 250 12.58 21.36 -12.18
CA ALA A 250 12.63 20.78 -13.53
C ALA A 250 13.84 19.86 -13.71
#